data_9a50358409ede9a3068c09a150c20419
#
_entry.id   9a50358409ede9a3068c09a150c20419
#
_cell.length_a   1.000
_cell.length_b   1.000
_cell.length_c   1.000
_cell.angle_alpha   90.00
_cell.angle_beta   90.00
_cell.angle_gamma   90.00
#
_symmetry.space_group_name_H-M   'P 1'
#
loop_
_entity.id
_entity.type
_entity.pdbx_description
1 polymer ?
#
loop_
_entity_poly.entity_id
_entity_poly.type
_entity_poly.pdbx_seq_one_letter_code
_entity_poly.pdbx_strand_id
1 'polypeptide(L)'
;MALKLAEKAFALKPKHEDTQDVLLKLQAQSKDWNGARETLNAKLKHGNLPRDVHKRRDAVLALSEARKVFDADQAIEAREAAIEANRLSPDLIPAAVMAAHSYIEQDQKKYATRVIKKAWDVSPHPDLAAAYAAVEPDETPKARLKRFKALTKSHINHPESKMLMSELHMANEDFLEARRALGDLYETDPTTRSATLMAAIDRGEGADDHV
;
A
#
# COMPACT_ATOMS: atom_id res chain seq x y z
N MET A 1 -4.14 32.35 -11.23
CA MET A 1 -3.15 33.36 -11.70
C MET A 1 -1.71 32.91 -11.44
N ALA A 2 -1.36 32.43 -10.23
CA ALA A 2 0.01 31.99 -9.89
C ALA A 2 0.53 30.83 -10.78
N LEU A 3 -0.28 29.81 -11.07
CA LEU A 3 0.11 28.68 -11.93
C LEU A 3 0.54 29.14 -13.33
N LYS A 4 -0.27 29.97 -14.01
CA LYS A 4 0.06 30.52 -15.34
C LYS A 4 1.34 31.34 -15.36
N LEU A 5 1.67 32.03 -14.26
CA LEU A 5 2.90 32.78 -14.14
C LEU A 5 4.10 31.85 -13.97
N ALA A 6 3.96 30.80 -13.16
CA ALA A 6 4.99 29.78 -12.97
C ALA A 6 5.26 28.99 -14.26
N GLU A 7 4.24 28.64 -15.04
CA GLU A 7 4.36 28.01 -16.35
C GLU A 7 5.15 28.87 -17.34
N LYS A 8 4.84 30.19 -17.39
CA LYS A 8 5.59 31.13 -18.22
C LYS A 8 7.05 31.25 -17.78
N ALA A 9 7.30 31.33 -16.48
CA ALA A 9 8.66 31.38 -15.93
C ALA A 9 9.44 30.10 -16.25
N PHE A 10 8.82 28.95 -16.15
CA PHE A 10 9.40 27.66 -16.52
C PHE A 10 9.70 27.57 -18.01
N ALA A 11 8.80 28.04 -18.88
CA ALA A 11 9.03 28.07 -20.33
C ALA A 11 10.23 28.94 -20.71
N LEU A 12 10.46 30.05 -19.98
CA LEU A 12 11.62 30.94 -20.21
C LEU A 12 12.94 30.36 -19.66
N LYS A 13 12.89 29.67 -18.53
CA LYS A 13 14.07 29.11 -17.86
C LYS A 13 13.79 27.68 -17.32
N PRO A 14 13.67 26.68 -18.19
CA PRO A 14 13.28 25.33 -17.82
C PRO A 14 14.29 24.60 -16.91
N LYS A 15 15.52 25.09 -16.82
CA LYS A 15 16.59 24.53 -15.99
C LYS A 15 16.68 25.16 -14.57
N HIS A 16 15.86 26.18 -14.29
CA HIS A 16 15.91 26.88 -13.00
C HIS A 16 15.19 26.08 -11.93
N GLU A 17 15.92 25.56 -10.95
CA GLU A 17 15.41 24.61 -9.94
C GLU A 17 14.26 25.18 -9.12
N ASP A 18 14.38 26.41 -8.61
CA ASP A 18 13.33 27.05 -7.82
C ASP A 18 12.02 27.20 -8.62
N THR A 19 12.12 27.51 -9.91
CA THR A 19 10.96 27.63 -10.80
C THR A 19 10.28 26.27 -10.99
N GLN A 20 11.08 25.20 -11.14
CA GLN A 20 10.56 23.84 -11.24
C GLN A 20 9.84 23.44 -9.94
N ASP A 21 10.41 23.74 -8.76
CA ASP A 21 9.82 23.40 -7.48
C ASP A 21 8.52 24.16 -7.21
N VAL A 22 8.48 25.46 -7.53
CA VAL A 22 7.27 26.27 -7.42
C VAL A 22 6.19 25.76 -8.38
N LEU A 23 6.54 25.48 -9.63
CA LEU A 23 5.59 24.96 -10.62
C LEU A 23 5.03 23.61 -10.20
N LEU A 24 5.90 22.66 -9.82
CA LEU A 24 5.49 21.33 -9.33
C LEU A 24 4.50 21.43 -8.16
N LYS A 25 4.78 22.32 -7.20
CA LYS A 25 3.90 22.55 -6.05
C LYS A 25 2.55 23.09 -6.47
N LEU A 26 2.50 24.07 -7.36
CA LEU A 26 1.25 24.67 -7.83
C LEU A 26 0.43 23.70 -8.67
N GLN A 27 1.07 22.88 -9.52
CA GLN A 27 0.42 21.83 -10.29
C GLN A 27 -0.19 20.77 -9.38
N ALA A 28 0.54 20.31 -8.35
CA ALA A 28 0.01 19.37 -7.37
C ALA A 28 -1.18 19.95 -6.58
N GLN A 29 -1.13 21.24 -6.19
CA GLN A 29 -2.25 21.91 -5.51
C GLN A 29 -3.49 22.06 -6.39
N SER A 30 -3.31 22.25 -7.71
CA SER A 30 -4.40 22.34 -8.67
C SER A 30 -4.87 20.96 -9.19
N LYS A 31 -4.28 19.86 -8.69
CA LYS A 31 -4.53 18.48 -9.15
C LYS A 31 -4.24 18.27 -10.65
N ASP A 32 -3.30 19.04 -11.19
CA ASP A 32 -2.73 18.83 -12.52
C ASP A 32 -1.57 17.85 -12.42
N TRP A 33 -1.91 16.56 -12.27
CA TRP A 33 -0.93 15.49 -12.05
C TRP A 33 -0.06 15.24 -13.26
N ASN A 34 -0.59 15.37 -14.48
CA ASN A 34 0.16 15.20 -15.72
C ASN A 34 1.19 16.32 -15.90
N GLY A 35 0.80 17.58 -15.73
CA GLY A 35 1.75 18.70 -15.73
C GLY A 35 2.82 18.56 -14.64
N ALA A 36 2.45 18.11 -13.46
CA ALA A 36 3.40 17.84 -12.37
C ALA A 36 4.42 16.74 -12.75
N ARG A 37 4.01 15.67 -13.43
CA ARG A 37 4.90 14.62 -13.92
C ARG A 37 5.84 15.12 -15.01
N GLU A 38 5.36 15.97 -15.93
CA GLU A 38 6.20 16.62 -16.94
C GLU A 38 7.28 17.52 -16.32
N THR A 39 6.89 18.34 -15.33
CA THR A 39 7.82 19.19 -14.58
C THR A 39 8.85 18.35 -13.81
N LEU A 40 8.42 17.24 -13.18
CA LEU A 40 9.30 16.31 -12.48
C LEU A 40 10.31 15.65 -13.45
N ASN A 41 9.88 15.29 -14.67
CA ASN A 41 10.75 14.74 -15.71
C ASN A 41 11.78 15.78 -16.20
N ALA A 42 11.37 17.04 -16.33
CA ALA A 42 12.29 18.13 -16.65
C ALA A 42 13.35 18.32 -15.56
N LYS A 43 12.95 18.21 -14.29
CA LYS A 43 13.85 18.26 -13.13
C LYS A 43 14.86 17.10 -13.13
N LEU A 44 14.47 15.91 -13.53
CA LEU A 44 15.38 14.77 -13.70
C LEU A 44 16.42 15.02 -14.81
N LYS A 45 15.98 15.61 -15.94
CA LYS A 45 16.86 15.87 -17.10
C LYS A 45 17.86 17.00 -16.87
N HIS A 46 17.51 18.00 -16.09
CA HIS A 46 18.25 19.27 -16.00
C HIS A 46 18.72 19.62 -14.59
N GLY A 47 18.36 18.85 -13.58
CA GLY A 47 18.70 19.07 -12.19
C GLY A 47 19.45 17.90 -11.57
N ASN A 48 19.70 17.99 -10.26
CA ASN A 48 20.40 16.97 -9.47
C ASN A 48 19.44 16.00 -8.78
N LEU A 49 18.24 15.74 -9.34
CA LEU A 49 17.26 14.84 -8.71
C LEU A 49 17.73 13.38 -8.86
N PRO A 50 17.99 12.65 -7.75
CA PRO A 50 18.32 11.24 -7.81
C PRO A 50 17.20 10.42 -8.48
N ARG A 51 17.58 9.39 -9.24
CA ARG A 51 16.63 8.59 -10.02
C ARG A 51 15.61 7.81 -9.17
N ASP A 52 16.01 7.34 -8.01
CA ASP A 52 15.15 6.69 -7.04
C ASP A 52 14.13 7.65 -6.44
N VAL A 53 14.55 8.87 -6.08
CA VAL A 53 13.66 9.94 -5.63
C VAL A 53 12.67 10.36 -6.72
N HIS A 54 13.15 10.48 -7.98
CA HIS A 54 12.28 10.75 -9.12
C HIS A 54 11.20 9.67 -9.24
N LYS A 55 11.59 8.39 -9.29
CA LYS A 55 10.66 7.26 -9.42
C LYS A 55 9.61 7.26 -8.30
N ARG A 56 10.04 7.52 -7.05
CA ARG A 56 9.14 7.57 -5.90
C ARG A 56 8.12 8.71 -6.02
N ARG A 57 8.57 9.91 -6.40
CA ARG A 57 7.69 11.06 -6.61
C ARG A 57 6.74 10.85 -7.78
N ASP A 58 7.22 10.30 -8.89
CA ASP A 58 6.41 9.99 -10.07
C ASP A 58 5.34 8.93 -9.74
N ALA A 59 5.67 7.91 -8.93
CA ALA A 59 4.71 6.94 -8.43
C ALA A 59 3.58 7.59 -7.60
N VAL A 60 3.89 8.56 -6.75
CA VAL A 60 2.90 9.29 -5.96
C VAL A 60 1.97 10.12 -6.84
N LEU A 61 2.52 10.78 -7.87
CA LEU A 61 1.72 11.56 -8.83
C LEU A 61 0.83 10.66 -9.69
N ALA A 62 1.36 9.52 -10.18
CA ALA A 62 0.58 8.54 -10.91
C ALA A 62 -0.55 7.93 -10.05
N LEU A 63 -0.29 7.66 -8.76
CA LEU A 63 -1.31 7.20 -7.83
C LEU A 63 -2.40 8.26 -7.60
N SER A 64 -2.01 9.53 -7.53
CA SER A 64 -2.95 10.64 -7.37
C SER A 64 -3.85 10.81 -8.60
N GLU A 65 -3.29 10.60 -9.81
CA GLU A 65 -4.06 10.56 -11.04
C GLU A 65 -5.01 9.36 -11.06
N ALA A 66 -4.55 8.16 -10.69
CA ALA A 66 -5.38 6.97 -10.61
C ALA A 66 -6.62 7.18 -9.72
N ARG A 67 -6.44 7.80 -8.56
CA ARG A 67 -7.55 8.12 -7.64
C ARG A 67 -8.55 9.10 -8.27
N LYS A 68 -8.06 10.17 -8.91
CA LYS A 68 -8.91 11.17 -9.58
C LYS A 68 -9.74 10.53 -10.69
N VAL A 69 -9.12 9.67 -11.49
CA VAL A 69 -9.76 8.99 -12.61
C VAL A 69 -10.77 7.94 -12.12
N PHE A 70 -10.46 7.25 -11.03
CA PHE A 70 -11.40 6.32 -10.36
C PHE A 70 -12.65 7.04 -9.87
N ASP A 71 -12.50 8.21 -9.24
CA ASP A 71 -13.61 9.04 -8.78
C ASP A 71 -14.48 9.58 -9.94
N ALA A 72 -13.94 9.61 -11.17
CA ALA A 72 -14.61 10.05 -12.39
C ALA A 72 -15.24 8.89 -13.20
N ASP A 73 -15.32 7.68 -12.62
CA ASP A 73 -15.88 6.46 -13.25
C ASP A 73 -15.14 5.98 -14.53
N GLN A 74 -13.87 6.37 -14.67
CA GLN A 74 -13.00 5.94 -15.78
C GLN A 74 -12.13 4.76 -15.32
N ALA A 75 -12.76 3.60 -15.17
CA ALA A 75 -12.16 2.44 -14.51
C ALA A 75 -10.90 1.88 -15.21
N ILE A 76 -10.81 1.96 -16.54
CA ILE A 76 -9.68 1.42 -17.31
C ILE A 76 -8.43 2.27 -17.07
N GLU A 77 -8.53 3.58 -17.23
CA GLU A 77 -7.45 4.53 -17.06
C GLU A 77 -6.94 4.54 -15.60
N ALA A 78 -7.85 4.41 -14.64
CA ALA A 78 -7.51 4.30 -13.22
C ALA A 78 -6.69 3.04 -12.93
N ARG A 79 -7.05 1.90 -13.54
CA ARG A 79 -6.32 0.63 -13.42
C ARG A 79 -4.91 0.74 -13.98
N GLU A 80 -4.77 1.29 -15.19
CA GLU A 80 -3.46 1.48 -15.84
C GLU A 80 -2.56 2.40 -15.01
N ALA A 81 -3.10 3.51 -14.52
CA ALA A 81 -2.36 4.45 -13.67
C ALA A 81 -1.93 3.82 -12.33
N ALA A 82 -2.77 2.99 -11.70
CA ALA A 82 -2.43 2.26 -10.47
C ALA A 82 -1.31 1.24 -10.70
N ILE A 83 -1.38 0.49 -11.80
CA ILE A 83 -0.35 -0.49 -12.19
C ILE A 83 0.97 0.23 -12.50
N GLU A 84 0.93 1.36 -13.19
CA GLU A 84 2.10 2.18 -13.47
C GLU A 84 2.73 2.73 -12.18
N ALA A 85 1.93 3.28 -11.27
CA ALA A 85 2.40 3.77 -9.97
C ALA A 85 3.15 2.67 -9.19
N ASN A 86 2.61 1.45 -9.17
CA ASN A 86 3.28 0.31 -8.53
C ASN A 86 4.55 -0.10 -9.27
N ARG A 87 4.60 -0.01 -10.59
CA ARG A 87 5.81 -0.30 -11.38
C ARG A 87 6.94 0.68 -11.07
N LEU A 88 6.62 1.94 -10.84
CA LEU A 88 7.58 3.00 -10.49
C LEU A 88 8.13 2.85 -9.07
N SER A 89 7.27 2.50 -8.11
CA SER A 89 7.64 2.29 -6.71
C SER A 89 6.89 1.09 -6.12
N PRO A 90 7.44 -0.12 -6.28
CA PRO A 90 6.79 -1.35 -5.84
C PRO A 90 6.59 -1.50 -4.33
N ASP A 91 7.32 -0.71 -3.56
CA ASP A 91 7.29 -0.61 -2.10
C ASP A 91 6.27 0.43 -1.58
N LEU A 92 5.63 1.20 -2.47
CA LEU A 92 4.60 2.16 -2.11
C LEU A 92 3.29 1.40 -1.84
N ILE A 93 2.98 1.16 -0.56
CA ILE A 93 1.84 0.35 -0.12
C ILE A 93 0.53 0.73 -0.82
N PRO A 94 0.09 2.01 -0.86
CA PRO A 94 -1.15 2.36 -1.54
C PRO A 94 -1.16 2.05 -3.04
N ALA A 95 -0.01 2.19 -3.72
CA ALA A 95 0.10 1.83 -5.13
C ALA A 95 0.03 0.31 -5.34
N ALA A 96 0.66 -0.47 -4.46
CA ALA A 96 0.61 -1.92 -4.50
C ALA A 96 -0.82 -2.44 -4.26
N VAL A 97 -1.55 -1.86 -3.28
CA VAL A 97 -2.95 -2.20 -2.98
C VAL A 97 -3.85 -1.88 -4.18
N MET A 98 -3.77 -0.67 -4.75
CA MET A 98 -4.58 -0.30 -5.91
C MET A 98 -4.26 -1.16 -7.14
N ALA A 99 -2.99 -1.43 -7.42
CA ALA A 99 -2.60 -2.31 -8.51
C ALA A 99 -3.10 -3.74 -8.29
N ALA A 100 -3.05 -4.25 -7.06
CA ALA A 100 -3.58 -5.58 -6.74
C ALA A 100 -5.08 -5.66 -6.99
N HIS A 101 -5.87 -4.69 -6.54
CA HIS A 101 -7.30 -4.63 -6.85
C HIS A 101 -7.57 -4.54 -8.36
N SER A 102 -6.81 -3.71 -9.09
CA SER A 102 -6.89 -3.63 -10.54
C SER A 102 -6.65 -4.97 -11.23
N TYR A 103 -5.70 -5.77 -10.75
CA TYR A 103 -5.45 -7.11 -11.26
C TYR A 103 -6.54 -8.12 -10.85
N ILE A 104 -7.10 -8.01 -9.65
CA ILE A 104 -8.20 -8.86 -9.18
C ILE A 104 -9.44 -8.65 -10.06
N GLU A 105 -9.81 -7.40 -10.34
CA GLU A 105 -10.94 -7.06 -11.21
C GLU A 105 -10.78 -7.58 -12.66
N GLN A 106 -9.55 -7.76 -13.10
CA GLN A 106 -9.21 -8.36 -14.40
C GLN A 106 -9.05 -9.89 -14.34
N ASP A 107 -9.40 -10.53 -13.22
CA ASP A 107 -9.17 -11.96 -12.94
C ASP A 107 -7.69 -12.39 -13.05
N GLN A 108 -6.77 -11.45 -12.88
CA GLN A 108 -5.33 -11.68 -12.96
C GLN A 108 -4.70 -11.94 -11.57
N LYS A 109 -5.25 -12.90 -10.83
CA LYS A 109 -4.89 -13.24 -9.44
C LYS A 109 -3.39 -13.47 -9.21
N LYS A 110 -2.68 -14.04 -10.20
CA LYS A 110 -1.22 -14.26 -10.11
C LYS A 110 -0.43 -12.95 -10.05
N TYR A 111 -0.84 -11.94 -10.81
CA TYR A 111 -0.20 -10.63 -10.80
C TYR A 111 -0.52 -9.87 -9.52
N ALA A 112 -1.77 -9.89 -9.06
CA ALA A 112 -2.16 -9.35 -7.77
C ALA A 112 -1.31 -9.93 -6.63
N THR A 113 -1.23 -11.26 -6.54
CA THR A 113 -0.39 -11.96 -5.56
C THR A 113 1.08 -11.51 -5.60
N ARG A 114 1.65 -11.37 -6.81
CA ARG A 114 3.06 -10.96 -6.98
C ARG A 114 3.30 -9.54 -6.47
N VAL A 115 2.42 -8.61 -6.80
CA VAL A 115 2.49 -7.21 -6.38
C VAL A 115 2.45 -7.12 -4.86
N ILE A 116 1.48 -7.80 -4.23
CA ILE A 116 1.30 -7.79 -2.77
C ILE A 116 2.53 -8.39 -2.07
N LYS A 117 3.00 -9.56 -2.50
CA LYS A 117 4.18 -10.19 -1.90
C LYS A 117 5.42 -9.31 -1.98
N LYS A 118 5.66 -8.66 -3.12
CA LYS A 118 6.78 -7.76 -3.29
C LYS A 118 6.74 -6.55 -2.35
N ALA A 119 5.56 -5.98 -2.14
CA ALA A 119 5.37 -4.89 -1.19
C ALA A 119 5.50 -5.37 0.27
N TRP A 120 4.95 -6.54 0.58
CA TRP A 120 5.05 -7.18 1.90
C TRP A 120 6.50 -7.49 2.30
N ASP A 121 7.30 -7.96 1.36
CA ASP A 121 8.73 -8.26 1.58
C ASP A 121 9.55 -7.02 1.94
N VAL A 122 9.05 -5.82 1.63
CA VAL A 122 9.69 -4.55 2.05
C VAL A 122 9.13 -4.07 3.38
N SER A 123 7.80 -4.09 3.53
CA SER A 123 7.12 -3.60 4.74
C SER A 123 5.75 -4.26 4.89
N PRO A 124 5.60 -5.22 5.83
CA PRO A 124 4.30 -5.76 6.18
C PRO A 124 3.32 -4.66 6.61
N HIS A 125 2.09 -4.72 6.07
CA HIS A 125 1.06 -3.71 6.34
C HIS A 125 -0.34 -4.31 6.27
N PRO A 126 -1.30 -3.90 7.14
CA PRO A 126 -2.65 -4.45 7.15
C PRO A 126 -3.39 -4.30 5.82
N ASP A 127 -3.21 -3.18 5.09
CA ASP A 127 -3.85 -2.99 3.79
C ASP A 127 -3.38 -4.01 2.74
N LEU A 128 -2.10 -4.43 2.81
CA LEU A 128 -1.59 -5.50 1.95
C LEU A 128 -2.19 -6.85 2.31
N ALA A 129 -2.40 -7.11 3.61
CA ALA A 129 -3.08 -8.31 4.09
C ALA A 129 -4.54 -8.34 3.60
N ALA A 130 -5.26 -7.22 3.70
CA ALA A 130 -6.62 -7.07 3.20
C ALA A 130 -6.70 -7.29 1.68
N ALA A 131 -5.80 -6.67 0.90
CA ALA A 131 -5.72 -6.90 -0.54
C ALA A 131 -5.38 -8.36 -0.88
N TYR A 132 -4.53 -9.02 -0.08
CA TYR A 132 -4.20 -10.43 -0.26
C TYR A 132 -5.40 -11.33 0.03
N ALA A 133 -6.22 -11.02 1.05
CA ALA A 133 -7.48 -11.72 1.32
C ALA A 133 -8.45 -11.61 0.13
N ALA A 134 -8.54 -10.43 -0.51
CA ALA A 134 -9.41 -10.19 -1.65
C ALA A 134 -9.02 -10.98 -2.93
N VAL A 135 -7.80 -11.53 -3.02
CA VAL A 135 -7.40 -12.41 -4.15
C VAL A 135 -8.22 -13.69 -4.19
N GLU A 136 -8.57 -14.25 -3.03
CA GLU A 136 -9.38 -15.47 -2.88
C GLU A 136 -10.44 -15.23 -1.79
N PRO A 137 -11.53 -14.51 -2.10
CA PRO A 137 -12.51 -14.08 -1.08
C PRO A 137 -13.25 -15.25 -0.47
N ASP A 138 -13.54 -16.30 -1.24
CA ASP A 138 -14.38 -17.43 -0.86
C ASP A 138 -13.60 -18.64 -0.29
N GLU A 139 -12.30 -18.46 -0.01
CA GLU A 139 -11.51 -19.55 0.57
C GLU A 139 -11.91 -19.87 2.01
N THR A 140 -11.81 -21.14 2.39
CA THR A 140 -12.08 -21.56 3.77
C THR A 140 -11.05 -20.96 4.74
N PRO A 141 -11.37 -20.77 6.05
CA PRO A 141 -10.42 -20.27 7.04
C PRO A 141 -9.10 -21.07 7.06
N LYS A 142 -9.17 -22.38 6.93
CA LYS A 142 -7.99 -23.27 6.88
C LYS A 142 -7.12 -23.03 5.62
N ALA A 143 -7.73 -22.86 4.45
CA ALA A 143 -7.03 -22.55 3.24
C ALA A 143 -6.38 -21.17 3.31
N ARG A 144 -7.10 -20.18 3.84
CA ARG A 144 -6.62 -18.82 4.09
C ARG A 144 -5.40 -18.83 5.00
N LEU A 145 -5.48 -19.49 6.13
CA LEU A 145 -4.37 -19.63 7.08
C LEU A 145 -3.11 -20.21 6.38
N LYS A 146 -3.27 -21.28 5.59
CA LYS A 146 -2.17 -21.88 4.83
C LYS A 146 -1.55 -20.90 3.83
N ARG A 147 -2.37 -20.14 3.13
CA ARG A 147 -1.92 -19.15 2.13
C ARG A 147 -1.18 -17.99 2.79
N PHE A 148 -1.68 -17.48 3.90
CA PHE A 148 -1.06 -16.39 4.65
C PHE A 148 0.22 -16.80 5.40
N LYS A 149 0.34 -18.06 5.85
CA LYS A 149 1.63 -18.61 6.35
C LYS A 149 2.76 -18.47 5.31
N ALA A 150 2.44 -18.60 4.02
CA ALA A 150 3.42 -18.40 2.96
C ALA A 150 3.74 -16.91 2.69
N LEU A 151 2.80 -15.99 2.95
CA LEU A 151 3.04 -14.55 2.84
C LEU A 151 3.93 -14.04 3.99
N THR A 152 3.62 -14.44 5.22
CA THR A 152 4.27 -13.92 6.44
C THR A 152 5.64 -14.52 6.72
N LYS A 153 6.04 -15.56 5.97
CA LYS A 153 7.28 -16.32 6.20
C LYS A 153 8.53 -15.46 6.21
N SER A 154 8.64 -14.46 5.32
CA SER A 154 9.79 -13.55 5.25
C SER A 154 9.88 -12.59 6.43
N HIS A 155 8.78 -12.32 7.11
CA HIS A 155 8.66 -11.37 8.21
C HIS A 155 7.91 -11.95 9.41
N ILE A 156 8.22 -13.19 9.81
CA ILE A 156 7.48 -13.92 10.84
C ILE A 156 7.46 -13.21 12.19
N ASN A 157 8.52 -12.48 12.54
CA ASN A 157 8.64 -11.75 13.79
C ASN A 157 8.13 -10.30 13.73
N HIS A 158 7.68 -9.83 12.56
CA HIS A 158 7.15 -8.48 12.41
C HIS A 158 5.80 -8.36 13.16
N PRO A 159 5.54 -7.25 13.90
CA PRO A 159 4.29 -7.05 14.64
C PRO A 159 3.04 -7.31 13.80
N GLU A 160 2.99 -6.80 12.56
CA GLU A 160 1.86 -7.03 11.65
C GLU A 160 1.67 -8.51 11.32
N SER A 161 2.75 -9.26 11.09
CA SER A 161 2.68 -10.70 10.82
C SER A 161 2.18 -11.48 12.03
N LYS A 162 2.62 -11.13 13.25
CA LYS A 162 2.17 -11.76 14.49
C LYS A 162 0.67 -11.53 14.70
N MET A 163 0.19 -10.27 14.59
CA MET A 163 -1.22 -9.93 14.74
C MET A 163 -2.08 -10.61 13.67
N LEU A 164 -1.68 -10.55 12.42
CA LEU A 164 -2.37 -11.19 11.29
C LEU A 164 -2.49 -12.71 11.48
N MET A 165 -1.41 -13.38 11.87
CA MET A 165 -1.44 -14.82 12.12
C MET A 165 -2.32 -15.19 13.31
N SER A 166 -2.32 -14.37 14.36
CA SER A 166 -3.23 -14.52 15.49
C SER A 166 -4.71 -14.45 15.07
N GLU A 167 -5.07 -13.42 14.29
CA GLU A 167 -6.43 -13.29 13.73
C GLU A 167 -6.86 -14.51 12.90
N LEU A 168 -5.95 -15.03 12.08
CA LEU A 168 -6.21 -16.17 11.21
C LEU A 168 -6.36 -17.48 12.00
N HIS A 169 -5.61 -17.67 13.08
CA HIS A 169 -5.79 -18.80 13.98
C HIS A 169 -7.12 -18.70 14.74
N MET A 170 -7.49 -17.49 15.22
CA MET A 170 -8.82 -17.26 15.83
C MET A 170 -9.97 -17.58 14.88
N ALA A 171 -9.85 -17.20 13.60
CA ALA A 171 -10.85 -17.53 12.57
C ALA A 171 -10.96 -19.05 12.30
N ASN A 172 -9.99 -19.83 12.72
CA ASN A 172 -10.03 -21.31 12.73
C ASN A 172 -10.37 -21.89 14.10
N GLU A 173 -10.80 -21.07 15.08
CA GLU A 173 -11.12 -21.45 16.45
C GLU A 173 -9.93 -22.09 17.20
N ASP A 174 -8.69 -21.82 16.74
CA ASP A 174 -7.45 -22.31 17.32
C ASP A 174 -6.82 -21.22 18.21
N PHE A 175 -7.45 -20.97 19.36
CA PHE A 175 -7.07 -19.88 20.26
C PHE A 175 -5.70 -20.08 20.88
N LEU A 176 -5.29 -21.34 21.13
CA LEU A 176 -3.95 -21.64 21.63
C LEU A 176 -2.86 -21.21 20.64
N GLU A 177 -3.01 -21.54 19.36
CA GLU A 177 -2.05 -21.11 18.32
C GLU A 177 -2.19 -19.60 18.04
N ALA A 178 -3.39 -19.00 18.19
CA ALA A 178 -3.56 -17.55 18.11
C ALA A 178 -2.74 -16.82 19.16
N ARG A 179 -2.75 -17.30 20.42
CA ARG A 179 -1.92 -16.77 21.51
C ARG A 179 -0.43 -16.93 21.23
N ARG A 180 -0.02 -18.11 20.76
CA ARG A 180 1.39 -18.35 20.38
C ARG A 180 1.85 -17.45 19.25
N ALA A 181 1.00 -17.20 18.25
CA ALA A 181 1.32 -16.32 17.13
C ALA A 181 1.45 -14.85 17.57
N LEU A 182 0.60 -14.37 18.48
CA LEU A 182 0.68 -13.02 19.05
C LEU A 182 1.94 -12.88 19.91
N GLY A 183 2.30 -13.93 20.66
CA GLY A 183 3.48 -13.96 21.51
C GLY A 183 3.42 -12.87 22.59
N ASP A 184 4.55 -12.24 22.82
CA ASP A 184 4.76 -11.16 23.79
C ASP A 184 4.42 -9.74 23.28
N LEU A 185 3.87 -9.63 22.08
CA LEU A 185 3.61 -8.34 21.43
C LEU A 185 2.69 -7.43 22.25
N TYR A 186 1.72 -8.04 22.95
CA TYR A 186 0.82 -7.30 23.82
C TYR A 186 1.56 -6.58 24.97
N GLU A 187 2.66 -7.16 25.47
CA GLU A 187 3.47 -6.60 26.58
C GLU A 187 4.58 -5.68 26.07
N THR A 188 5.22 -6.05 24.97
CA THR A 188 6.43 -5.38 24.46
C THR A 188 6.13 -4.18 23.57
N ASP A 189 5.05 -4.23 22.79
CA ASP A 189 4.60 -3.16 21.89
C ASP A 189 3.05 -3.08 21.89
N PRO A 190 2.45 -2.62 23.01
CA PRO A 190 1.01 -2.59 23.18
C PRO A 190 0.34 -1.60 22.20
N THR A 191 -0.60 -2.12 21.41
CA THR A 191 -1.47 -1.33 20.56
C THR A 191 -2.93 -1.67 20.86
N THR A 192 -3.87 -0.82 20.45
CA THR A 192 -5.29 -1.12 20.56
C THR A 192 -5.63 -2.47 19.91
N ARG A 193 -5.02 -2.77 18.74
CA ARG A 193 -5.24 -4.01 18.01
C ARG A 193 -4.69 -5.22 18.77
N SER A 194 -3.46 -5.16 19.28
CA SER A 194 -2.87 -6.28 20.05
C SER A 194 -3.62 -6.54 21.35
N ALA A 195 -4.09 -5.50 22.05
CA ALA A 195 -4.91 -5.63 23.26
C ALA A 195 -6.30 -6.25 22.96
N THR A 196 -6.93 -5.82 21.87
CA THR A 196 -8.22 -6.39 21.42
C THR A 196 -8.08 -7.86 21.05
N LEU A 197 -6.99 -8.22 20.36
CA LEU A 197 -6.71 -9.62 20.01
C LEU A 197 -6.50 -10.48 21.27
N MET A 198 -5.71 -10.01 22.24
CA MET A 198 -5.49 -10.75 23.48
C MET A 198 -6.83 -10.99 24.23
N ALA A 199 -7.64 -9.93 24.38
CA ALA A 199 -8.95 -10.05 25.02
C ALA A 199 -9.91 -11.01 24.27
N ALA A 200 -9.82 -11.09 22.96
CA ALA A 200 -10.61 -12.03 22.16
C ALA A 200 -10.11 -13.48 22.31
N ILE A 201 -8.79 -13.67 22.40
CA ILE A 201 -8.17 -14.98 22.66
C ILE A 201 -8.60 -15.50 24.04
N ASP A 202 -8.47 -14.65 25.09
CA ASP A 202 -8.86 -15.02 26.46
C ASP A 202 -10.32 -15.50 26.53
N ARG A 203 -11.23 -14.79 25.86
CA ARG A 203 -12.64 -15.22 25.77
C ARG A 203 -12.80 -16.55 25.04
N GLY A 204 -12.08 -16.75 23.94
CA GLY A 204 -12.18 -17.97 23.14
C GLY A 204 -11.58 -19.20 23.84
N GLU A 205 -10.61 -19.01 24.73
CA GLU A 205 -10.03 -20.08 25.55
C GLU A 205 -10.92 -20.49 26.77
N GLY A 206 -12.10 -19.87 26.90
CA GLY A 206 -13.00 -20.18 27.99
C GLY A 206 -12.63 -19.52 29.32
N ALA A 207 -11.86 -18.43 29.28
CA ALA A 207 -11.57 -17.59 30.46
C ALA A 207 -12.84 -16.91 31.04
N ASP A 208 -14.00 -17.11 30.41
CA ASP A 208 -15.32 -16.70 30.89
C ASP A 208 -15.85 -17.58 32.03
N ASP A 209 -15.19 -18.69 32.41
CA ASP A 209 -15.61 -19.59 33.47
C ASP A 209 -15.29 -19.09 34.91
N HIS A 210 -14.87 -17.83 35.04
CA HIS A 210 -14.59 -17.19 36.32
C HIS A 210 -15.46 -15.97 36.59
N VAL A 211 -16.81 -16.15 36.52
CA VAL A 211 -17.77 -15.23 37.15
C VAL A 211 -18.75 -16.02 38.00
#